data_b2643cb6231b8609d8758ad826891741
#
_entry.id   b2643cb6231b8609d8758ad826891741
#
_cell.length_a   1.000
_cell.length_b   1.000
_cell.length_c   1.000
_cell.angle_alpha   90.00
_cell.angle_beta   90.00
_cell.angle_gamma   90.00
#
_symmetry.space_group_name_H-M   'P 1'
#
loop_
_entity.id
_entity.type
_entity.pdbx_description
1 polymer ?
#
loop_
_entity_poly.entity_id
_entity_poly.type
_entity_poly.pdbx_seq_one_letter_code
_entity_poly.pdbx_strand_id
1 'polypeptide(L)'
;IMTEYAHSRTGIDIHPGADIGSYFFIDHGTGVVVGETTKIGDHVKLYQGVTLGALSPRGGHHVTGKRHPTVENGATIYSGASIFGGRTVIGENSVVGGNAFLTTSVQPNTRVVIRAPETSFKNA
;
A
#
# COMPACT_ATOMS: atom_id res chain seq x y z
N ILE A 1 12.87 14.09 -10.43
CA ILE A 1 12.46 14.69 -11.72
C ILE A 1 11.56 13.73 -12.50
N MET A 2 12.04 12.52 -12.78
CA MET A 2 11.22 11.53 -13.50
C MET A 2 9.99 11.10 -12.71
N THR A 3 10.13 10.90 -11.40
CA THR A 3 9.01 10.54 -10.52
C THR A 3 7.94 11.62 -10.50
N GLU A 4 8.33 12.87 -10.37
CA GLU A 4 7.40 14.00 -10.35
C GLU A 4 6.69 14.14 -11.69
N TYR A 5 7.40 13.96 -12.79
CA TYR A 5 6.81 14.00 -14.12
C TYR A 5 5.80 12.87 -14.31
N ALA A 6 6.16 11.64 -13.94
CA ALA A 6 5.26 10.50 -14.04
C ALA A 6 4.01 10.69 -13.18
N HIS A 7 4.16 11.18 -11.94
CA HIS A 7 3.03 11.47 -11.05
C HIS A 7 2.08 12.50 -11.66
N SER A 8 2.62 13.59 -12.21
CA SER A 8 1.79 14.63 -12.82
C SER A 8 1.00 14.14 -14.03
N ARG A 9 1.50 13.12 -14.73
CA ARG A 9 0.84 12.55 -15.90
C ARG A 9 -0.13 11.44 -15.59
N THR A 10 0.14 10.64 -14.56
CA THR A 10 -0.60 9.41 -14.28
C THR A 10 -1.37 9.44 -12.97
N GLY A 11 -1.03 10.33 -12.06
CA GLY A 11 -1.55 10.32 -10.70
C GLY A 11 -0.97 9.19 -9.84
N ILE A 12 0.08 8.53 -10.31
CA ILE A 12 0.76 7.45 -9.60
C ILE A 12 2.06 8.00 -9.02
N ASP A 13 2.24 7.87 -7.70
CA ASP A 13 3.40 8.37 -6.98
C ASP A 13 4.22 7.22 -6.42
N ILE A 14 5.26 6.81 -7.13
CA ILE A 14 6.18 5.77 -6.70
C ILE A 14 7.53 6.41 -6.40
N HIS A 15 7.96 6.33 -5.14
CA HIS A 15 9.26 6.87 -4.76
C HIS A 15 10.37 6.03 -5.42
N PRO A 16 11.42 6.67 -5.99
CA PRO A 16 12.48 5.94 -6.68
C PRO A 16 13.30 5.03 -5.76
N GLY A 17 13.24 5.21 -4.44
CA GLY A 17 13.89 4.34 -3.48
C GLY A 17 13.15 3.02 -3.23
N ALA A 18 11.93 2.88 -3.69
CA ALA A 18 11.18 1.64 -3.50
C ALA A 18 11.83 0.48 -4.23
N ASP A 19 11.87 -0.68 -3.59
CA ASP A 19 12.41 -1.91 -4.15
C ASP A 19 11.26 -2.76 -4.69
N ILE A 20 11.15 -2.84 -6.01
CA ILE A 20 10.03 -3.50 -6.68
C ILE A 20 10.56 -4.67 -7.51
N GLY A 21 10.02 -5.84 -7.25
CA GLY A 21 10.39 -7.07 -7.96
C GLY A 21 9.86 -7.11 -9.39
N SER A 22 9.93 -8.32 -9.97
CA SER A 22 9.56 -8.55 -11.38
C SER A 22 8.06 -8.74 -11.54
N TYR A 23 7.58 -8.42 -12.75
CA TYR A 23 6.16 -8.62 -13.11
C TYR A 23 5.18 -7.89 -12.19
N PHE A 24 5.58 -6.70 -11.78
CA PHE A 24 4.71 -5.81 -10.99
C PHE A 24 3.61 -5.27 -11.89
N PHE A 25 2.38 -5.33 -11.41
CA PHE A 25 1.20 -4.91 -12.17
C PHE A 25 0.40 -3.87 -11.40
N ILE A 26 0.09 -2.78 -12.06
CA ILE A 26 -0.84 -1.76 -11.55
C ILE A 26 -2.02 -1.68 -12.51
N ASP A 27 -3.24 -1.84 -11.99
CA ASP A 27 -4.46 -1.69 -12.76
C ASP A 27 -5.14 -0.37 -12.40
N HIS A 28 -5.46 0.43 -13.41
CA HIS A 28 -5.99 1.80 -13.32
C HIS A 28 -5.04 2.80 -12.65
N GLY A 29 -4.46 2.50 -11.56
CA GLY A 29 -3.32 3.15 -10.93
C GLY A 29 -3.49 4.54 -10.34
N THR A 30 -4.47 5.32 -10.73
CA THR A 30 -4.65 6.68 -10.22
C THR A 30 -4.72 6.68 -8.69
N GLY A 31 -3.91 7.54 -8.07
CA GLY A 31 -3.89 7.67 -6.61
C GLY A 31 -3.04 6.64 -5.89
N VAL A 32 -2.34 5.74 -6.60
CA VAL A 32 -1.39 4.82 -5.96
C VAL A 32 -0.21 5.60 -5.41
N VAL A 33 0.14 5.32 -4.15
CA VAL A 33 1.30 5.91 -3.48
C VAL A 33 2.17 4.78 -2.94
N VAL A 34 3.44 4.76 -3.35
CA VAL A 34 4.44 3.79 -2.87
C VAL A 34 5.60 4.55 -2.26
N GLY A 35 5.81 4.38 -0.96
CA GLY A 35 6.83 5.10 -0.21
C GLY A 35 8.24 4.57 -0.41
N GLU A 36 9.21 5.35 0.01
CA GLU A 36 10.64 5.16 -0.25
C GLU A 36 11.18 3.79 0.17
N THR A 37 10.80 3.31 1.36
CA THR A 37 11.37 2.07 1.91
C THR A 37 10.49 0.85 1.66
N THR A 38 9.48 0.98 0.80
CA THR A 38 8.60 -0.12 0.42
C THR A 38 9.39 -1.22 -0.27
N LYS A 39 9.10 -2.47 0.08
CA LYS A 39 9.58 -3.64 -0.65
C LYS A 39 8.40 -4.36 -1.25
N ILE A 40 8.47 -4.61 -2.54
CA ILE A 40 7.43 -5.33 -3.28
C ILE A 40 8.11 -6.51 -3.98
N GLY A 41 7.60 -7.69 -3.72
CA GLY A 41 8.08 -8.92 -4.33
C GLY A 41 7.67 -9.05 -5.80
N ASP A 42 7.78 -10.27 -6.32
CA ASP A 42 7.42 -10.57 -7.71
C ASP A 42 5.93 -10.82 -7.85
N HIS A 43 5.37 -10.53 -9.02
CA HIS A 43 3.97 -10.80 -9.37
C HIS A 43 2.95 -10.15 -8.42
N VAL A 44 3.26 -9.00 -7.88
CA VAL A 44 2.34 -8.25 -7.02
C VAL A 44 1.42 -7.39 -7.88
N LYS A 45 0.16 -7.31 -7.49
CA LYS A 45 -0.86 -6.49 -8.18
C LYS A 45 -1.38 -5.42 -7.24
N LEU A 46 -1.37 -4.18 -7.70
CA LEU A 46 -2.00 -3.06 -7.00
C LEU A 46 -3.09 -2.46 -7.88
N TYR A 47 -4.18 -2.06 -7.26
CA TYR A 47 -5.26 -1.33 -7.92
C TYR A 47 -5.23 0.14 -7.54
N GLN A 48 -6.11 0.93 -8.14
CA GLN A 48 -6.15 2.38 -7.94
C GLN A 48 -6.34 2.75 -6.47
N GLY A 49 -5.72 3.86 -6.07
CA GLY A 49 -5.87 4.42 -4.74
C GLY A 49 -5.17 3.67 -3.62
N VAL A 50 -4.39 2.63 -3.92
CA VAL A 50 -3.62 1.91 -2.89
C VAL A 50 -2.50 2.79 -2.37
N THR A 51 -2.36 2.85 -1.05
CA THR A 51 -1.28 3.56 -0.36
C THR A 51 -0.42 2.60 0.43
N LEU A 52 0.87 2.59 0.14
CA LEU A 52 1.89 1.90 0.94
C LEU A 52 2.71 2.97 1.64
N GLY A 53 2.33 3.30 2.86
CA GLY A 53 2.77 4.50 3.53
C GLY A 53 3.50 4.26 4.84
N ALA A 54 3.93 5.34 5.45
CA ALA A 54 4.56 5.33 6.77
C ALA A 54 3.61 5.89 7.81
N LEU A 55 3.66 5.32 9.02
CA LEU A 55 2.99 5.92 10.15
C LEU A 55 3.73 7.18 10.57
N SER A 56 2.97 8.23 10.90
CA SER A 56 3.57 9.46 11.39
C SER A 56 4.21 9.23 12.76
N PRO A 57 5.48 9.58 12.96
CA PRO A 57 6.10 9.44 14.27
C PRO A 57 5.45 10.40 15.27
N ARG A 58 5.25 9.93 16.50
CA ARG A 58 4.82 10.80 17.59
C ARG A 58 5.91 11.84 17.87
N GLY A 59 5.52 13.11 18.03
CA GLY A 59 6.44 14.19 18.35
C GLY A 59 7.22 14.74 17.16
N GLY A 60 6.89 14.38 15.93
CA GLY A 60 7.47 14.98 14.73
C GLY A 60 8.93 14.60 14.46
N HIS A 61 9.44 13.54 15.08
CA HIS A 61 10.79 13.07 14.84
C HIS A 61 10.90 12.34 13.51
N HIS A 62 11.95 12.60 12.75
CA HIS A 62 12.24 11.81 11.55
C HIS A 62 12.60 10.38 11.95
N VAL A 63 11.86 9.43 11.40
CA VAL A 63 12.19 8.02 11.51
C VAL A 63 13.07 7.66 10.34
N THR A 64 14.29 7.15 10.63
CA THR A 64 15.19 6.62 9.61
C THR A 64 14.98 5.11 9.49
N GLY A 65 15.40 4.53 8.36
CA GLY A 65 15.30 3.11 8.10
C GLY A 65 13.95 2.70 7.49
N LYS A 66 13.61 1.45 7.69
CA LYS A 66 12.39 0.85 7.11
C LYS A 66 11.14 1.40 7.79
N ARG A 67 10.36 2.18 7.06
CA ARG A 67 9.13 2.80 7.56
C ARG A 67 7.90 2.56 6.71
N HIS A 68 8.08 1.90 5.56
CA HIS A 68 7.00 1.55 4.64
C HIS A 68 6.84 0.03 4.57
N PRO A 69 5.66 -0.48 4.18
CA PRO A 69 5.37 -1.91 4.21
C PRO A 69 6.22 -2.75 3.27
N THR A 70 6.22 -4.04 3.53
CA THR A 70 6.72 -5.08 2.62
C THR A 70 5.53 -5.87 2.09
N VAL A 71 5.49 -6.06 0.78
CA VAL A 71 4.47 -6.87 0.10
C VAL A 71 5.18 -8.04 -0.55
N GLU A 72 4.85 -9.24 -0.11
CA GLU A 72 5.52 -10.46 -0.59
C GLU A 72 4.95 -10.94 -1.92
N ASN A 73 5.63 -11.93 -2.52
CA ASN A 73 5.34 -12.40 -3.88
C ASN A 73 3.86 -12.80 -4.05
N GLY A 74 3.31 -12.44 -5.19
CA GLY A 74 1.97 -12.88 -5.58
C GLY A 74 0.80 -12.22 -4.85
N ALA A 75 1.06 -11.28 -3.96
CA ALA A 75 0.00 -10.60 -3.24
C ALA A 75 -0.78 -9.67 -4.16
N THR A 76 -2.07 -9.53 -3.88
CA THR A 76 -2.97 -8.61 -4.60
C THR A 76 -3.59 -7.65 -3.60
N ILE A 77 -3.51 -6.36 -3.90
CA ILE A 77 -4.08 -5.31 -3.04
C ILE A 77 -5.08 -4.52 -3.85
N TYR A 78 -6.35 -4.62 -3.46
CA TYR A 78 -7.45 -4.00 -4.19
C TYR A 78 -7.60 -2.52 -3.87
N SER A 79 -8.43 -1.86 -4.65
CA SER A 79 -8.55 -0.40 -4.70
C SER A 79 -8.82 0.25 -3.35
N GLY A 80 -8.15 1.36 -3.11
CA GLY A 80 -8.37 2.19 -1.94
C GLY A 80 -7.82 1.63 -0.63
N ALA A 81 -7.16 0.47 -0.66
CA ALA A 81 -6.54 -0.08 0.54
C ALA A 81 -5.35 0.79 0.97
N SER A 82 -5.21 0.97 2.27
CA SER A 82 -4.11 1.73 2.88
C SER A 82 -3.36 0.84 3.85
N ILE A 83 -2.06 0.69 3.63
CA ILE A 83 -1.19 -0.18 4.42
C ILE A 83 -0.02 0.65 4.90
N PHE A 84 0.23 0.64 6.21
CA PHE A 84 1.21 1.51 6.84
C PHE A 84 2.15 0.75 7.78
N GLY A 85 3.40 1.21 7.81
CA GLY A 85 4.37 0.84 8.80
C GLY A 85 5.48 -0.08 8.29
N GLY A 86 6.70 0.17 8.74
CA GLY A 86 7.89 -0.55 8.28
C GLY A 86 7.96 -2.00 8.72
N ARG A 87 7.20 -2.38 9.74
CA ARG A 87 7.11 -3.77 10.22
C ARG A 87 5.94 -4.53 9.60
N THR A 88 5.08 -3.84 8.88
CA THR A 88 3.90 -4.44 8.26
C THR A 88 4.33 -5.23 7.03
N VAL A 89 3.99 -6.51 7.01
CA VAL A 89 4.28 -7.42 5.90
C VAL A 89 2.98 -8.00 5.40
N ILE A 90 2.70 -7.85 4.13
CA ILE A 90 1.60 -8.54 3.48
C ILE A 90 2.14 -9.84 2.92
N GLY A 91 1.71 -10.95 3.49
CA GLY A 91 2.26 -12.26 3.19
C GLY A 91 2.01 -12.73 1.77
N GLU A 92 2.83 -13.69 1.36
CA GLU A 92 2.81 -14.25 0.01
C GLU A 92 1.42 -14.73 -0.39
N ASN A 93 1.02 -14.43 -1.61
CA ASN A 93 -0.27 -14.83 -2.20
C ASN A 93 -1.51 -14.38 -1.43
N SER A 94 -1.37 -13.41 -0.54
CA SER A 94 -2.51 -12.86 0.19
C SER A 94 -3.27 -11.87 -0.67
N VAL A 95 -4.54 -11.68 -0.35
CA VAL A 95 -5.42 -10.73 -1.03
C VAL A 95 -5.94 -9.74 0.00
N VAL A 96 -5.69 -8.47 -0.23
CA VAL A 96 -6.20 -7.40 0.63
C VAL A 96 -7.39 -6.77 -0.06
N GLY A 97 -8.56 -6.84 0.57
CA GLY A 97 -9.80 -6.28 0.03
C GLY A 97 -9.76 -4.77 -0.09
N GLY A 98 -10.60 -4.24 -0.97
CA GLY A 98 -10.68 -2.80 -1.22
C GLY A 98 -11.03 -2.02 0.05
N ASN A 99 -10.44 -0.84 0.18
CA ASN A 99 -10.64 0.09 1.30
C ASN A 99 -10.19 -0.44 2.66
N ALA A 100 -9.44 -1.55 2.72
CA ALA A 100 -8.85 -2.02 3.97
C ALA A 100 -7.85 -0.99 4.51
N PHE A 101 -7.82 -0.84 5.83
CA PHE A 101 -6.84 0.00 6.51
C PHE A 101 -6.02 -0.88 7.45
N LEU A 102 -4.77 -1.12 7.11
CA LEU A 102 -3.92 -2.07 7.82
C LEU A 102 -2.67 -1.39 8.37
N THR A 103 -2.41 -1.63 9.65
CA THR A 103 -1.18 -1.22 10.31
C THR A 103 -0.43 -2.42 10.89
N THR A 104 -0.92 -3.63 10.65
CA THR A 104 -0.36 -4.89 11.11
C THR A 104 -0.22 -5.86 9.96
N SER A 105 0.66 -6.85 10.13
CA SER A 105 0.97 -7.81 9.07
C SER A 105 -0.19 -8.78 8.80
N VAL A 106 -0.19 -9.28 7.57
CA VAL A 106 -1.11 -10.31 7.09
C VAL A 106 -0.28 -11.55 6.76
N GLN A 107 -0.68 -12.70 7.28
CA GLN A 107 0.01 -13.95 7.02
C GLN A 107 -0.14 -14.40 5.56
N PRO A 108 0.77 -15.25 5.06
CA PRO A 108 0.64 -15.77 3.71
C PRO A 108 -0.70 -16.46 3.46
N ASN A 109 -1.15 -16.44 2.21
CA ASN A 109 -2.36 -17.11 1.76
C ASN A 109 -3.63 -16.70 2.50
N THR A 110 -3.69 -15.46 2.94
CA THR A 110 -4.79 -14.92 3.73
C THR A 110 -5.58 -13.90 2.90
N ARG A 111 -6.89 -13.95 3.03
CA ARG A 111 -7.77 -12.95 2.43
C ARG A 111 -8.28 -12.00 3.50
N VAL A 112 -7.95 -10.73 3.37
CA VAL A 112 -8.48 -9.68 4.23
C VAL A 112 -9.79 -9.18 3.62
N VAL A 113 -10.87 -9.32 4.36
CA VAL A 113 -12.21 -8.93 3.91
C VAL A 113 -12.75 -7.88 4.87
N ILE A 114 -13.29 -6.81 4.30
CA ILE A 114 -13.96 -5.78 5.09
C ILE A 114 -15.43 -6.15 5.23
N ARG A 115 -15.92 -6.22 6.46
CA ARG A 115 -17.34 -6.36 6.71
C ARG A 115 -18.04 -5.06 6.35
N ALA A 116 -19.28 -5.15 5.89
CA ALA A 116 -20.07 -3.97 5.62
C ALA A 116 -20.11 -3.08 6.87
N PRO A 117 -19.68 -1.82 6.77
CA PRO A 117 -19.67 -0.93 7.92
C PRO A 117 -21.11 -0.59 8.34
N GLU A 118 -21.31 -0.44 9.65
CA GLU A 118 -22.56 0.10 10.15
C GLU A 118 -22.63 1.59 9.81
N THR A 119 -23.75 1.99 9.22
CA THR A 119 -23.99 3.39 8.91
C THR A 119 -25.02 3.95 9.87
N SER A 120 -24.65 5.01 10.56
CA SER A 120 -25.58 5.71 11.44
C SER A 120 -25.92 7.09 10.88
N PHE A 121 -27.17 7.48 11.03
CA PHE A 121 -27.66 8.77 10.56
C PHE A 121 -27.94 9.64 11.78
N LYS A 122 -27.34 10.84 11.78
CA LYS A 122 -27.51 11.79 12.88
C LYS A 122 -28.04 13.10 12.32
N ASN A 123 -28.77 13.83 13.13
CA ASN A 123 -29.18 15.19 12.77
C ASN A 123 -27.93 16.05 12.61
N ALA A 124 -27.96 16.90 11.59
CA ALA A 124 -26.84 17.80 11.31
C ALA A 124 -26.65 18.85 12.42
#